data_e7d12734fc94532bb852c690d01b0022
#
_entry.id   e7d12734fc94532bb852c690d01b0022
#
_cell.length_a   1.000
_cell.length_b   1.000
_cell.length_c   1.000
_cell.angle_alpha   90.00
_cell.angle_beta   90.00
_cell.angle_gamma   90.00
#
_symmetry.space_group_name_H-M   'P 1'
#
loop_
_entity.id
_entity.type
_entity.pdbx_description
1 polymer ?
#
loop_
_entity_poly.entity_id
_entity_poly.type
_entity_poly.pdbx_seq_one_letter_code
_entity_poly.pdbx_strand_id
1 'polypeptide(L)'
;MTSSSTIEVTRTYLEMRGPAELQAARSEDPLIRVERIQNCPASFFRYLYVEVGRSYRWIDRLPWTDEQIRAHLKQTEITIWLLTYEGAPAGYFELRKCEDGSIEVAYFGLLPEFLGRGLGGHLLTCAVEQSWSDGARRVWLHTCTLDDPAAMPNYLNRGFRPSKTEQYTIDGTE
;
A
#
# COMPACT_ATOMS: atom_id res chain seq x y z
N MET A 1 -21.45 -14.93 -28.99
CA MET A 1 -21.52 -15.26 -27.55
C MET A 1 -20.13 -15.03 -26.98
N THR A 2 -19.91 -13.88 -26.38
CA THR A 2 -18.66 -13.59 -25.67
C THR A 2 -18.70 -14.37 -24.36
N SER A 3 -17.85 -15.37 -24.24
CA SER A 3 -17.62 -16.07 -22.97
C SER A 3 -17.03 -15.07 -21.99
N SER A 4 -17.84 -14.61 -21.06
CA SER A 4 -17.35 -13.82 -19.93
C SER A 4 -16.49 -14.75 -19.09
N SER A 5 -15.18 -14.61 -19.20
CA SER A 5 -14.25 -15.36 -18.33
C SER A 5 -14.27 -14.71 -16.96
N THR A 6 -14.68 -15.44 -15.94
CA THR A 6 -14.56 -15.01 -14.56
C THR A 6 -13.20 -15.42 -14.01
N ILE A 7 -12.56 -14.52 -13.26
CA ILE A 7 -11.29 -14.79 -12.59
C ILE A 7 -11.59 -14.97 -11.10
N GLU A 8 -11.18 -16.11 -10.55
CA GLU A 8 -11.22 -16.32 -9.10
C GLU A 8 -10.07 -15.56 -8.43
N VAL A 9 -10.39 -14.80 -7.40
CA VAL A 9 -9.43 -14.00 -6.64
C VAL A 9 -9.49 -14.41 -5.17
N THR A 10 -8.33 -14.67 -4.59
CA THR A 10 -8.20 -14.86 -3.15
C THR A 10 -7.60 -13.61 -2.54
N ARG A 11 -8.30 -12.99 -1.59
CA ARG A 11 -7.81 -11.91 -0.76
C ARG A 11 -7.34 -12.47 0.56
N THR A 12 -6.12 -12.11 0.95
CA THR A 12 -5.54 -12.48 2.24
C THR A 12 -5.35 -11.22 3.09
N TYR A 13 -5.90 -11.24 4.29
CA TYR A 13 -5.64 -10.23 5.31
C TYR A 13 -4.46 -10.67 6.15
N LEU A 14 -3.54 -9.76 6.40
CA LEU A 14 -2.37 -9.98 7.23
C LEU A 14 -2.33 -8.92 8.32
N GLU A 15 -1.80 -9.30 9.48
CA GLU A 15 -1.72 -8.42 10.62
C GLU A 15 -0.42 -8.56 11.39
N MET A 16 -0.17 -7.54 12.18
CA MET A 16 0.90 -7.47 13.18
C MET A 16 0.27 -6.91 14.46
N ARG A 17 0.45 -7.58 15.60
CA ARG A 17 -0.23 -7.24 16.86
C ARG A 17 0.66 -6.52 17.86
N GLY A 18 1.93 -6.39 17.56
CA GLY A 18 2.88 -5.66 18.40
C GLY A 18 4.10 -5.21 17.62
N PRO A 19 4.73 -4.09 18.02
CA PRO A 19 5.91 -3.58 17.32
C PRO A 19 7.10 -4.53 17.35
N ALA A 20 7.19 -5.43 18.33
CA ALA A 20 8.24 -6.42 18.41
C ALA A 20 8.18 -7.50 17.31
N GLU A 21 7.04 -7.62 16.62
CA GLU A 21 6.87 -8.57 15.52
C GLU A 21 7.51 -8.07 14.21
N LEU A 22 7.85 -6.77 14.13
CA LEU A 22 8.45 -6.19 12.93
C LEU A 22 9.86 -6.76 12.69
N GLN A 23 10.03 -7.37 11.52
CA GLN A 23 11.33 -7.74 10.97
C GLN A 23 11.76 -6.64 9.99
N ALA A 24 12.46 -5.65 10.51
CA ALA A 24 12.82 -4.45 9.74
C ALA A 24 13.83 -4.76 8.63
N ALA A 25 13.64 -4.08 7.49
CA ALA A 25 14.59 -4.09 6.36
C ALA A 25 14.87 -2.64 5.93
N ARG A 26 15.61 -1.91 6.75
CA ARG A 26 15.96 -0.51 6.48
C ARG A 26 17.09 -0.43 5.47
N SER A 27 16.99 0.55 4.58
CA SER A 27 18.10 0.98 3.73
C SER A 27 18.86 2.11 4.42
N GLU A 28 20.18 2.06 4.35
CA GLU A 28 21.06 3.14 4.83
C GLU A 28 21.49 4.06 3.67
N ASP A 29 20.97 3.86 2.47
CA ASP A 29 21.27 4.68 1.30
C ASP A 29 20.75 6.12 1.53
N PRO A 30 21.64 7.14 1.58
CA PRO A 30 21.25 8.53 1.84
C PRO A 30 20.42 9.15 0.71
N LEU A 31 20.35 8.51 -0.44
CA LEU A 31 19.55 8.95 -1.59
C LEU A 31 18.07 8.58 -1.48
N ILE A 32 17.74 7.71 -0.53
CA ILE A 32 16.37 7.28 -0.24
C ILE A 32 15.80 8.14 0.87
N ARG A 33 14.60 8.67 0.65
CA ARG A 33 13.83 9.42 1.66
C ARG A 33 12.39 8.95 1.68
N VAL A 34 11.82 8.86 2.87
CA VAL A 34 10.38 8.60 3.08
C VAL A 34 9.83 9.75 3.91
N GLU A 35 8.93 10.52 3.34
CA GLU A 35 8.39 11.72 3.94
C GLU A 35 6.86 11.79 3.78
N ARG A 36 6.19 12.35 4.78
CA ARG A 36 4.75 12.61 4.71
C ARG A 36 4.45 13.74 3.73
N ILE A 37 3.48 13.53 2.86
CA ILE A 37 2.92 14.59 2.01
C ILE A 37 1.76 15.24 2.75
N GLN A 38 1.95 16.44 3.28
CA GLN A 38 0.91 17.13 4.06
C GLN A 38 -0.16 17.78 3.20
N ASN A 39 0.23 18.34 2.05
CA ASN A 39 -0.65 19.01 1.10
C ASN A 39 -0.54 18.34 -0.26
N CYS A 40 -1.05 17.13 -0.37
CA CYS A 40 -1.00 16.38 -1.62
C CYS A 40 -1.98 16.94 -2.65
N PRO A 41 -1.52 17.46 -3.79
CA PRO A 41 -2.43 17.83 -4.87
C PRO A 41 -3.19 16.61 -5.40
N ALA A 42 -4.44 16.80 -5.81
CA ALA A 42 -5.25 15.72 -6.39
C ALA A 42 -4.58 15.06 -7.61
N SER A 43 -3.94 15.86 -8.47
CA SER A 43 -3.18 15.38 -9.62
C SER A 43 -2.00 14.48 -9.23
N PHE A 44 -1.29 14.83 -8.16
CA PHE A 44 -0.16 14.03 -7.69
C PHE A 44 -0.61 12.73 -7.02
N PHE A 45 -1.67 12.77 -6.22
CA PHE A 45 -2.30 11.57 -5.68
C PHE A 45 -2.73 10.61 -6.80
N ARG A 46 -3.38 11.14 -7.84
CA ARG A 46 -3.78 10.39 -9.03
C ARG A 46 -2.58 9.77 -9.74
N TYR A 47 -1.51 10.55 -9.92
CA TYR A 47 -0.27 10.04 -10.51
C TYR A 47 0.27 8.83 -9.73
N LEU A 48 0.41 8.95 -8.41
CA LEU A 48 0.91 7.86 -7.58
C LEU A 48 0.01 6.61 -7.67
N TYR A 49 -1.29 6.81 -7.55
CA TYR A 49 -2.26 5.71 -7.63
C TYR A 49 -2.22 4.99 -8.97
N VAL A 50 -2.19 5.74 -10.05
CA VAL A 50 -2.18 5.18 -11.42
C VAL A 50 -0.85 4.51 -11.73
N GLU A 51 0.25 5.18 -11.49
CA GLU A 51 1.57 4.67 -11.88
C GLU A 51 2.03 3.49 -11.02
N VAL A 52 1.81 3.53 -9.70
CA VAL A 52 2.08 2.40 -8.83
C VAL A 52 1.06 1.28 -9.05
N GLY A 53 -0.21 1.63 -9.09
CA GLY A 53 -1.32 0.66 -9.19
C GLY A 53 -1.41 -0.07 -10.53
N ARG A 54 -0.75 0.42 -11.57
CA ARG A 54 -0.76 -0.17 -12.91
C ARG A 54 -0.33 -1.64 -12.90
N SER A 55 0.67 -1.98 -12.10
CA SER A 55 1.17 -3.36 -11.95
C SER A 55 0.29 -4.24 -11.06
N TYR A 56 -0.62 -3.66 -10.27
CA TYR A 56 -1.42 -4.35 -9.24
C TYR A 56 -2.91 -4.37 -9.54
N ARG A 57 -3.34 -3.90 -10.70
CA ARG A 57 -4.77 -3.75 -11.06
C ARG A 57 -5.58 -2.92 -10.04
N TRP A 58 -5.03 -1.83 -9.58
CA TRP A 58 -5.76 -0.89 -8.74
C TRP A 58 -6.74 -0.10 -9.60
N ILE A 59 -8.01 -0.41 -9.48
CA ILE A 59 -9.07 0.20 -10.32
C ILE A 59 -10.08 1.01 -9.51
N ASP A 60 -10.16 0.80 -8.21
CA ASP A 60 -11.26 1.34 -7.38
C ASP A 60 -11.33 2.86 -7.38
N ARG A 61 -10.19 3.54 -7.45
CA ARG A 61 -10.09 5.01 -7.43
C ARG A 61 -9.84 5.65 -8.78
N LEU A 62 -9.74 4.87 -9.85
CA LEU A 62 -9.58 5.42 -11.20
C LEU A 62 -10.72 6.37 -11.59
N PRO A 63 -12.01 6.08 -11.29
CA PRO A 63 -13.12 6.97 -11.61
C PRO A 63 -13.28 8.16 -10.66
N TRP A 64 -12.46 8.28 -9.60
CA TRP A 64 -12.59 9.37 -8.67
C TRP A 64 -12.34 10.72 -9.31
N THR A 65 -13.22 11.67 -9.03
CA THR A 65 -13.03 13.08 -9.41
C THR A 65 -11.99 13.74 -8.52
N ASP A 66 -11.46 14.88 -8.94
CA ASP A 66 -10.55 15.68 -8.11
C ASP A 66 -11.18 16.09 -6.78
N GLU A 67 -12.50 16.35 -6.77
CA GLU A 67 -13.24 16.68 -5.54
C GLU A 67 -13.28 15.49 -4.57
N GLN A 68 -13.51 14.29 -5.09
CA GLN A 68 -13.49 13.06 -4.27
C GLN A 68 -12.10 12.80 -3.70
N ILE A 69 -11.06 13.00 -4.48
CA ILE A 69 -9.68 12.87 -4.00
C ILE A 69 -9.39 13.90 -2.91
N ARG A 70 -9.76 15.17 -3.12
CA ARG A 70 -9.55 16.22 -2.11
C ARG A 70 -10.32 15.93 -0.82
N ALA A 71 -11.55 15.44 -0.92
CA ALA A 71 -12.34 15.06 0.23
C ALA A 71 -11.70 13.89 1.01
N HIS A 72 -11.17 12.89 0.30
CA HIS A 72 -10.43 11.78 0.90
C HIS A 72 -9.18 12.27 1.64
N LEU A 73 -8.38 13.12 1.00
CA LEU A 73 -7.13 13.63 1.58
C LEU A 73 -7.32 14.60 2.75
N LYS A 74 -8.52 15.16 2.92
CA LYS A 74 -8.87 16.02 4.07
C LYS A 74 -9.21 15.23 5.34
N GLN A 75 -9.45 13.93 5.24
CA GLN A 75 -9.75 13.10 6.39
C GLN A 75 -8.52 13.00 7.30
N THR A 76 -8.71 13.24 8.60
CA THR A 76 -7.61 13.20 9.57
C THR A 76 -7.04 11.79 9.79
N GLU A 77 -7.83 10.78 9.45
CA GLU A 77 -7.48 9.36 9.53
C GLU A 77 -6.53 8.92 8.41
N ILE A 78 -6.46 9.70 7.32
CA ILE A 78 -5.68 9.35 6.13
C ILE A 78 -4.36 10.12 6.13
N THR A 79 -3.26 9.40 5.92
CA THR A 79 -1.94 10.00 5.69
C THR A 79 -1.26 9.36 4.49
N ILE A 80 -0.61 10.20 3.67
CA ILE A 80 0.11 9.78 2.47
C ILE A 80 1.60 10.00 2.68
N TRP A 81 2.39 9.00 2.37
CA TRP A 81 3.84 8.99 2.54
C TRP A 81 4.52 8.65 1.23
N LEU A 82 5.47 9.48 0.83
CA LEU A 82 6.22 9.35 -0.43
C LEU A 82 7.62 8.83 -0.16
N LEU A 83 8.01 7.81 -0.91
CA LEU A 83 9.41 7.42 -1.04
C LEU A 83 9.99 8.09 -2.29
N THR A 84 11.11 8.77 -2.12
CA THR A 84 11.91 9.29 -3.22
C THR A 84 13.27 8.60 -3.27
N TYR A 85 13.78 8.43 -4.48
CA TYR A 85 15.14 7.98 -4.74
C TYR A 85 15.84 9.01 -5.62
N GLU A 86 16.93 9.57 -5.15
CA GLU A 86 17.63 10.68 -5.82
C GLU A 86 16.68 11.85 -6.19
N GLY A 87 15.67 12.10 -5.36
CA GLY A 87 14.67 13.13 -5.59
C GLY A 87 13.49 12.74 -6.49
N ALA A 88 13.55 11.61 -7.18
CA ALA A 88 12.45 11.13 -7.99
C ALA A 88 11.43 10.34 -7.15
N PRO A 89 10.11 10.51 -7.39
CA PRO A 89 9.11 9.64 -6.79
C PRO A 89 9.37 8.17 -7.15
N ALA A 90 9.46 7.31 -6.17
CA ALA A 90 9.78 5.89 -6.35
C ALA A 90 8.70 4.94 -5.83
N GLY A 91 7.89 5.41 -4.91
CA GLY A 91 6.80 4.65 -4.32
C GLY A 91 6.06 5.44 -3.26
N TYR A 92 5.01 4.85 -2.71
CA TYR A 92 4.25 5.48 -1.65
C TYR A 92 3.47 4.47 -0.83
N PHE A 93 2.99 4.91 0.31
CA PHE A 93 1.96 4.21 1.06
C PHE A 93 0.94 5.18 1.64
N GLU A 94 -0.25 4.66 1.85
CA GLU A 94 -1.35 5.33 2.52
C GLU A 94 -1.68 4.59 3.81
N LEU A 95 -1.72 5.30 4.92
CA LEU A 95 -2.17 4.78 6.21
C LEU A 95 -3.58 5.29 6.51
N ARG A 96 -4.41 4.41 7.04
CA ARG A 96 -5.75 4.75 7.51
C ARG A 96 -5.93 4.31 8.96
N LYS A 97 -6.22 5.28 9.83
CA LYS A 97 -6.60 5.01 11.22
C LYS A 97 -8.04 4.49 11.25
N CYS A 98 -8.25 3.37 11.92
CA CYS A 98 -9.56 2.74 12.06
C CYS A 98 -10.14 3.00 13.44
N GLU A 99 -11.47 2.94 13.57
CA GLU A 99 -12.18 3.20 14.83
C GLU A 99 -11.80 2.25 15.96
N ASP A 100 -11.41 1.02 15.63
CA ASP A 100 -10.95 0.01 16.60
C ASP A 100 -9.52 0.24 17.14
N GLY A 101 -8.89 1.34 16.74
CA GLY A 101 -7.52 1.68 17.10
C GLY A 101 -6.45 0.98 16.26
N SER A 102 -6.85 0.20 15.26
CA SER A 102 -5.90 -0.35 14.28
C SER A 102 -5.53 0.69 13.23
N ILE A 103 -4.41 0.45 12.55
CA ILE A 103 -4.00 1.20 11.37
C ILE A 103 -3.86 0.23 10.20
N GLU A 104 -4.53 0.55 9.11
CA GLU A 104 -4.42 -0.15 7.85
C GLU A 104 -3.34 0.49 6.98
N VAL A 105 -2.45 -0.34 6.43
CA VAL A 105 -1.65 0.03 5.27
C VAL A 105 -2.56 -0.15 4.06
N ALA A 106 -3.30 0.90 3.71
CA ALA A 106 -4.41 0.82 2.76
C ALA A 106 -3.94 0.69 1.31
N TYR A 107 -2.88 1.39 0.96
CA TYR A 107 -2.20 1.30 -0.33
C TYR A 107 -0.70 1.33 -0.10
N PHE A 108 0.01 0.53 -0.87
CA PHE A 108 1.44 0.36 -0.73
C PHE A 108 2.03 -0.15 -2.04
N GLY A 109 3.08 0.47 -2.52
CA GLY A 109 3.78 -0.03 -3.69
C GLY A 109 4.86 0.90 -4.22
N LEU A 110 5.61 0.39 -5.17
CA LEU A 110 6.68 1.07 -5.88
C LEU A 110 6.26 1.35 -7.33
N LEU A 111 6.79 2.43 -7.90
CA LEU A 111 6.73 2.62 -9.34
C LEU A 111 7.50 1.48 -10.03
N PRO A 112 7.07 1.04 -11.23
CA PRO A 112 7.68 -0.09 -11.94
C PRO A 112 9.19 0.04 -12.13
N GLU A 113 9.70 1.24 -12.38
CA GLU A 113 11.12 1.54 -12.59
C GLU A 113 12.00 1.28 -11.36
N PHE A 114 11.39 1.19 -10.19
CA PHE A 114 12.08 1.01 -8.90
C PHE A 114 11.91 -0.38 -8.29
N LEU A 115 11.21 -1.28 -8.97
CA LEU A 115 11.09 -2.66 -8.55
C LEU A 115 12.43 -3.41 -8.62
N GLY A 116 12.62 -4.40 -7.76
CA GLY A 116 13.81 -5.24 -7.75
C GLY A 116 15.08 -4.60 -7.19
N ARG A 117 14.96 -3.47 -6.48
CA ARG A 117 16.10 -2.74 -5.86
C ARG A 117 16.13 -2.83 -4.33
N GLY A 118 15.31 -3.66 -3.73
CA GLY A 118 15.21 -3.80 -2.26
C GLY A 118 14.43 -2.68 -1.56
N LEU A 119 13.82 -1.76 -2.30
CA LEU A 119 13.09 -0.62 -1.75
C LEU A 119 11.77 -1.01 -1.09
N GLY A 120 11.14 -2.10 -1.52
CA GLY A 120 9.87 -2.56 -0.97
C GLY A 120 9.94 -2.94 0.50
N GLY A 121 11.02 -3.60 0.93
CA GLY A 121 11.25 -3.92 2.34
C GLY A 121 11.46 -2.68 3.20
N HIS A 122 12.22 -1.72 2.71
CA HIS A 122 12.43 -0.43 3.38
C HIS A 122 11.13 0.37 3.51
N LEU A 123 10.39 0.50 2.42
CA LEU A 123 9.13 1.25 2.41
C LEU A 123 8.10 0.62 3.37
N LEU A 124 7.97 -0.70 3.37
CA LEU A 124 7.07 -1.40 4.28
C LEU A 124 7.50 -1.26 5.74
N THR A 125 8.80 -1.32 6.01
CA THR A 125 9.35 -1.05 7.34
C THR A 125 8.93 0.34 7.82
N CYS A 126 9.10 1.36 6.98
CA CYS A 126 8.68 2.73 7.31
C CYS A 126 7.17 2.83 7.58
N ALA A 127 6.34 2.18 6.78
CA ALA A 127 4.88 2.18 6.97
C ALA A 127 4.47 1.57 8.31
N VAL A 128 5.09 0.44 8.69
CA VAL A 128 4.81 -0.23 9.96
C VAL A 128 5.32 0.59 11.15
N GLU A 129 6.55 1.09 11.08
CA GLU A 129 7.11 1.94 12.14
C GLU A 129 6.27 3.21 12.37
N GLN A 130 5.83 3.85 11.28
CA GLN A 130 4.96 5.01 11.38
C GLN A 130 3.62 4.65 12.02
N SER A 131 3.05 3.52 11.65
CA SER A 131 1.79 3.05 12.24
C SER A 131 1.89 2.87 13.75
N TRP A 132 2.98 2.24 14.24
CA TRP A 132 3.21 2.10 15.68
C TRP A 132 3.47 3.45 16.36
N SER A 133 4.22 4.34 15.73
CA SER A 133 4.47 5.70 16.21
C SER A 133 3.17 6.52 16.33
N ASP A 134 2.21 6.28 15.45
CA ASP A 134 0.89 6.91 15.47
C ASP A 134 -0.09 6.28 16.47
N GLY A 135 0.36 5.31 17.26
CA GLY A 135 -0.39 4.70 18.34
C GLY A 135 -1.26 3.51 17.95
N ALA A 136 -0.93 2.84 16.87
CA ALA A 136 -1.69 1.65 16.45
C ALA A 136 -1.74 0.59 17.58
N ARG A 137 -2.90 -0.05 17.73
CA ARG A 137 -3.07 -1.27 18.54
C ARG A 137 -2.82 -2.53 17.74
N ARG A 138 -2.96 -2.43 16.43
CA ARG A 138 -2.77 -3.48 15.45
C ARG A 138 -2.48 -2.81 14.10
N VAL A 139 -1.53 -3.33 13.36
CA VAL A 139 -1.25 -2.91 11.97
C VAL A 139 -1.70 -4.04 11.05
N TRP A 140 -2.46 -3.71 10.03
CA TRP A 140 -2.95 -4.72 9.10
C TRP A 140 -2.98 -4.20 7.67
N LEU A 141 -3.04 -5.15 6.76
CA LEU A 141 -3.20 -4.90 5.33
C LEU A 141 -3.88 -6.11 4.69
N HIS A 142 -4.26 -5.97 3.46
CA HIS A 142 -4.68 -7.10 2.64
C HIS A 142 -3.97 -7.07 1.29
N THR A 143 -3.83 -8.24 0.71
CA THR A 143 -3.33 -8.46 -0.64
C THR A 143 -4.19 -9.49 -1.32
N CYS A 144 -4.10 -9.58 -2.64
CA CYS A 144 -4.86 -10.56 -3.40
C CYS A 144 -3.98 -11.24 -4.45
N THR A 145 -4.50 -12.30 -5.04
CA THR A 145 -3.80 -13.09 -6.06
C THR A 145 -3.49 -12.32 -7.35
N LEU A 146 -4.03 -11.11 -7.50
CA LEU A 146 -3.75 -10.21 -8.63
C LEU A 146 -2.59 -9.25 -8.37
N ASP A 147 -2.12 -9.16 -7.13
CA ASP A 147 -0.99 -8.30 -6.75
C ASP A 147 0.33 -8.86 -7.30
N ASP A 148 1.37 -8.03 -7.25
CA ASP A 148 2.72 -8.45 -7.63
C ASP A 148 3.14 -9.68 -6.82
N PRO A 149 3.75 -10.71 -7.45
CA PRO A 149 4.22 -11.89 -6.74
C PRO A 149 5.19 -11.63 -5.59
N ALA A 150 5.89 -10.48 -5.60
CA ALA A 150 6.78 -10.07 -4.53
C ALA A 150 6.06 -9.50 -3.30
N ALA A 151 4.77 -9.17 -3.39
CA ALA A 151 4.02 -8.53 -2.30
C ALA A 151 3.89 -9.45 -1.08
N MET A 152 3.34 -10.63 -1.24
CA MET A 152 3.14 -11.57 -0.13
C MET A 152 4.45 -11.94 0.59
N PRO A 153 5.54 -12.32 -0.12
CA PRO A 153 6.84 -12.56 0.53
C PRO A 153 7.36 -11.36 1.32
N ASN A 154 7.20 -10.15 0.81
CA ASN A 154 7.61 -8.94 1.51
C ASN A 154 6.83 -8.77 2.83
N TYR A 155 5.52 -8.94 2.82
CA TYR A 155 4.70 -8.86 4.03
C TYR A 155 5.10 -9.90 5.08
N LEU A 156 5.22 -11.16 4.67
CA LEU A 156 5.64 -12.25 5.56
C LEU A 156 7.05 -12.03 6.12
N ASN A 157 7.98 -11.59 5.28
CA ASN A 157 9.36 -11.33 5.70
C ASN A 157 9.48 -10.12 6.65
N ARG A 158 8.51 -9.19 6.62
CA ARG A 158 8.47 -8.07 7.58
C ARG A 158 7.77 -8.42 8.87
N GLY A 159 7.23 -9.63 9.02
CA GLY A 159 6.63 -10.12 10.25
C GLY A 159 5.11 -10.13 10.27
N PHE A 160 4.45 -9.75 9.18
CA PHE A 160 3.00 -9.90 9.06
C PHE A 160 2.61 -11.37 9.04
N ARG A 161 1.46 -11.68 9.62
CA ARG A 161 0.88 -13.02 9.65
C ARG A 161 -0.52 -13.02 9.05
N PRO A 162 -0.86 -14.02 8.21
CA PRO A 162 -2.21 -14.16 7.70
C PRO A 162 -3.22 -14.33 8.84
N SER A 163 -4.33 -13.60 8.76
CA SER A 163 -5.42 -13.65 9.76
C SER A 163 -6.73 -14.12 9.18
N LYS A 164 -7.00 -13.83 7.91
CA LYS A 164 -8.26 -14.15 7.24
C LYS A 164 -8.04 -14.25 5.73
N THR A 165 -8.81 -15.09 5.08
CA THR A 165 -8.90 -15.16 3.61
C THR A 165 -10.34 -15.02 3.14
N GLU A 166 -10.53 -14.41 1.98
CA GLU A 166 -11.80 -14.30 1.28
C GLU A 166 -11.61 -14.68 -0.18
N GLN A 167 -12.58 -15.40 -0.72
CA GLN A 167 -12.60 -15.73 -2.16
C GLN A 167 -13.75 -14.99 -2.82
N TYR A 168 -13.48 -14.42 -3.98
CA TYR A 168 -14.48 -13.75 -4.81
C TYR A 168 -14.11 -13.87 -6.29
N THR A 169 -15.05 -13.55 -7.14
CA THR A 169 -14.84 -13.57 -8.60
C THR A 169 -14.94 -12.15 -9.15
N ILE A 170 -14.14 -11.86 -10.14
CA ILE A 170 -14.23 -10.64 -10.94
C ILE A 170 -14.46 -10.97 -12.41
N ASP A 171 -15.08 -10.07 -13.15
CA ASP A 171 -15.21 -10.21 -14.59
C ASP A 171 -13.84 -10.04 -15.24
N GLY A 172 -13.41 -11.03 -15.99
CA GLY A 172 -12.15 -11.03 -16.74
C GLY A 172 -12.29 -10.25 -18.04
N THR A 173 -12.63 -8.96 -17.97
CA THR A 173 -12.49 -8.08 -19.14
C THR A 173 -11.06 -7.57 -19.21
N GLU A 174 -10.42 -7.83 -20.36
CA GLU A 174 -9.08 -7.33 -20.72
C GLU A 174 -9.01 -5.80 -20.68
#